data_7a4e376fe00f29cedfeaa77d3c7bc4e1
#
_entry.id   7a4e376fe00f29cedfeaa77d3c7bc4e1
#
_cell.length_a   1.000
_cell.length_b   1.000
_cell.length_c   1.000
_cell.angle_alpha   90.00
_cell.angle_beta   90.00
_cell.angle_gamma   90.00
#
_symmetry.space_group_name_H-M   'P 1'
#
loop_
_entity.id
_entity.type
_entity.pdbx_description
1 polymer ?
#
loop_
_entity_poly.entity_id
_entity_poly.type
_entity_poly.pdbx_seq_one_letter_code
_entity_poly.pdbx_strand_id
1 'polypeptide(L)'
;NLEKFGGPVSQQFIDRQTKLQKKMLDRTREYGMEPVLQGFYGMVPNSMITKFPNADIRDAGKWITYQRPAFLVPSDPLFAKVAEIFYEEQKKLFGESRYYGGDPFHEGGNSKGINITEAASNIYKAMKTNNPNAIWVLQGWSGNPSAALLKGLKHGEALVLDLMACARPQ
;
A
#
# COMPACT_ATOMS: atom_id res chain seq x y z
N ASN A 1 5.89 -12.78 -2.63
CA ASN A 1 5.77 -14.06 -1.94
C ASN A 1 7.02 -14.89 -2.17
N LEU A 2 7.87 -15.03 -1.13
CA LEU A 2 9.15 -15.74 -1.19
C LEU A 2 9.02 -17.25 -0.90
N GLU A 3 7.82 -17.75 -0.67
CA GLU A 3 7.59 -19.17 -0.32
C GLU A 3 8.15 -20.16 -1.35
N LYS A 4 8.21 -19.75 -2.62
CA LYS A 4 8.78 -20.58 -3.71
C LYS A 4 10.29 -20.41 -3.91
N PHE A 5 10.93 -19.53 -3.15
CA PHE A 5 12.36 -19.23 -3.27
C PHE A 5 13.19 -19.75 -2.09
N GLY A 6 12.85 -20.92 -1.56
CA GLY A 6 13.68 -21.58 -0.54
C GLY A 6 13.14 -21.54 0.88
N GLY A 7 11.85 -21.24 1.06
CA GLY A 7 11.18 -21.28 2.36
C GLY A 7 10.97 -19.92 3.02
N PRO A 8 10.58 -19.90 4.29
CA PRO A 8 10.28 -18.68 5.00
C PRO A 8 11.53 -17.82 5.18
N VAL A 9 11.35 -16.50 5.06
CA VAL A 9 12.42 -15.53 5.28
C VAL A 9 12.83 -15.54 6.76
N SER A 10 14.14 -15.65 7.03
CA SER A 10 14.63 -15.67 8.41
C SER A 10 14.45 -14.32 9.10
N GLN A 11 14.26 -14.33 10.44
CA GLN A 11 14.21 -13.10 11.24
C GLN A 11 15.48 -12.27 11.06
N GLN A 12 16.65 -12.91 11.01
CA GLN A 12 17.93 -12.23 10.77
C GLN A 12 17.96 -11.46 9.44
N PHE A 13 17.33 -11.99 8.39
CA PHE A 13 17.22 -11.28 7.11
C PHE A 13 16.32 -10.04 7.28
N ILE A 14 15.16 -10.19 7.92
CA ILE A 14 14.22 -9.10 8.19
C ILE A 14 14.91 -7.99 8.98
N ASP A 15 15.62 -8.34 10.06
CA ASP A 15 16.32 -7.37 10.92
C ASP A 15 17.40 -6.60 10.15
N ARG A 16 18.15 -7.29 9.28
CA ARG A 16 19.15 -6.63 8.41
C ARG A 16 18.52 -5.67 7.42
N GLN A 17 17.41 -6.08 6.79
CA GLN A 17 16.69 -5.21 5.84
C GLN A 17 16.11 -3.99 6.55
N THR A 18 15.50 -4.18 7.72
CA THR A 18 14.97 -3.08 8.55
C THR A 18 16.08 -2.09 8.93
N LYS A 19 17.24 -2.60 9.37
CA LYS A 19 18.39 -1.76 9.70
C LYS A 19 18.94 -0.98 8.50
N LEU A 20 18.99 -1.63 7.33
CA LEU A 20 19.40 -0.99 6.08
C LEU A 20 18.40 0.10 5.68
N GLN A 21 17.11 -0.23 5.66
CA GLN A 21 16.05 0.72 5.33
C GLN A 21 16.10 1.96 6.23
N LYS A 22 16.29 1.78 7.54
CA LYS A 22 16.44 2.90 8.47
C LYS A 22 17.61 3.81 8.09
N LYS A 23 18.78 3.25 7.81
CA LYS A 23 19.96 4.03 7.38
C LYS A 23 19.70 4.80 6.07
N MET A 24 19.01 4.18 5.12
CA MET A 24 18.65 4.84 3.85
C MET A 24 17.70 6.01 4.09
N LEU A 25 16.68 5.83 4.95
CA LEU A 25 15.74 6.90 5.30
C LEU A 25 16.41 8.05 6.04
N ASP A 26 17.30 7.75 7.01
CA ASP A 26 18.06 8.76 7.72
C ASP A 26 18.91 9.58 6.73
N ARG A 27 19.59 8.91 5.80
CA ARG A 27 20.38 9.57 4.76
C ARG A 27 19.54 10.40 3.79
N THR A 28 18.35 9.91 3.41
CA THR A 28 17.40 10.66 2.60
C THR A 28 17.03 11.99 3.26
N ARG A 29 16.72 11.94 4.57
CA ARG A 29 16.37 13.13 5.35
C ARG A 29 17.54 14.11 5.52
N GLU A 30 18.77 13.61 5.70
CA GLU A 30 19.98 14.44 5.76
C GLU A 30 20.18 15.27 4.48
N TYR A 31 19.75 14.76 3.32
CA TYR A 31 19.76 15.49 2.05
C TYR A 31 18.56 16.43 1.87
N GLY A 32 17.71 16.61 2.88
CA GLY A 32 16.52 17.45 2.80
C GLY A 32 15.39 16.86 1.94
N MET A 33 15.47 15.56 1.63
CA MET A 33 14.42 14.85 0.89
C MET A 33 13.41 14.23 1.86
N GLU A 34 12.13 14.20 1.48
CA GLU A 34 11.11 13.47 2.21
C GLU A 34 10.93 12.07 1.59
N PRO A 35 11.02 11.00 2.39
CA PRO A 35 10.82 9.66 1.88
C PRO A 35 9.34 9.38 1.60
N VAL A 36 9.07 8.60 0.56
CA VAL A 36 7.77 7.98 0.35
C VAL A 36 7.77 6.61 1.02
N LEU A 37 6.98 6.45 2.07
CA LEU A 37 6.82 5.18 2.76
C LEU A 37 5.70 4.35 2.14
N GLN A 38 5.69 3.04 2.39
CA GLN A 38 4.63 2.16 1.91
C GLN A 38 3.30 2.51 2.56
N GLY A 39 2.27 2.76 1.76
CA GLY A 39 0.89 2.88 2.23
C GLY A 39 0.25 1.52 2.47
N PHE A 40 -0.68 1.43 3.41
CA PHE A 40 -1.52 0.24 3.57
C PHE A 40 -2.78 0.38 2.72
N TYR A 41 -2.97 -0.51 1.76
CA TYR A 41 -4.10 -0.51 0.86
C TYR A 41 -4.86 -1.85 0.81
N GLY A 42 -4.63 -2.73 1.79
CA GLY A 42 -5.39 -3.96 1.98
C GLY A 42 -4.63 -5.25 1.73
N MET A 43 -3.35 -5.20 1.34
CA MET A 43 -2.55 -6.42 1.17
C MET A 43 -2.28 -7.06 2.53
N VAL A 44 -2.73 -8.29 2.71
CA VAL A 44 -2.60 -9.06 3.96
C VAL A 44 -2.15 -10.50 3.68
N PRO A 45 -1.57 -11.20 4.66
CA PRO A 45 -1.24 -12.62 4.50
C PRO A 45 -2.47 -13.48 4.19
N ASN A 46 -2.31 -14.50 3.33
CA ASN A 46 -3.38 -15.42 2.96
C ASN A 46 -3.99 -16.16 4.16
N SER A 47 -3.20 -16.38 5.22
CA SER A 47 -3.68 -16.98 6.47
C SER A 47 -4.75 -16.16 7.19
N MET A 48 -4.89 -14.87 6.87
CA MET A 48 -5.94 -14.05 7.46
C MET A 48 -7.34 -14.45 6.98
N ILE A 49 -7.48 -15.04 5.80
CA ILE A 49 -8.78 -15.54 5.29
C ILE A 49 -9.39 -16.54 6.28
N THR A 50 -8.58 -17.46 6.77
CA THR A 50 -9.06 -18.47 7.75
C THR A 50 -9.13 -17.95 9.18
N LYS A 51 -8.27 -16.98 9.52
CA LYS A 51 -8.18 -16.41 10.86
C LYS A 51 -9.33 -15.43 11.16
N PHE A 52 -9.85 -14.76 10.13
CA PHE A 52 -10.94 -13.79 10.23
C PHE A 52 -12.05 -14.15 9.23
N PRO A 53 -12.80 -15.25 9.45
CA PRO A 53 -13.75 -15.78 8.47
C PRO A 53 -14.95 -14.86 8.21
N ASN A 54 -15.20 -13.90 9.09
CA ASN A 54 -16.30 -12.94 8.94
C ASN A 54 -15.87 -11.63 8.28
N ALA A 55 -14.57 -11.45 7.98
CA ALA A 55 -14.06 -10.25 7.29
C ALA A 55 -14.06 -10.47 5.78
N ASP A 56 -14.30 -9.40 5.01
CA ASP A 56 -14.20 -9.45 3.55
C ASP A 56 -12.72 -9.44 3.11
N ILE A 57 -12.10 -10.61 3.24
CA ILE A 57 -10.73 -10.87 2.80
C ILE A 57 -10.78 -11.78 1.59
N ARG A 58 -10.31 -11.29 0.46
CA ARG A 58 -10.42 -11.97 -0.83
C ARG A 58 -9.09 -12.51 -1.32
N ASP A 59 -9.14 -13.63 -2.03
CA ASP A 59 -8.01 -14.09 -2.85
C ASP A 59 -7.81 -13.10 -4.01
N ALA A 60 -6.66 -12.43 -4.01
CA ALA A 60 -6.31 -11.49 -5.07
C ALA A 60 -5.81 -12.18 -6.36
N GLY A 61 -5.84 -13.51 -6.42
CA GLY A 61 -5.43 -14.28 -7.59
C GLY A 61 -3.92 -14.39 -7.73
N LYS A 62 -3.47 -14.51 -8.98
CA LYS A 62 -2.05 -14.69 -9.29
C LYS A 62 -1.52 -13.52 -10.12
N TRP A 63 -0.24 -13.26 -9.96
CA TRP A 63 0.53 -12.45 -10.90
C TRP A 63 1.49 -13.40 -11.65
N ILE A 64 1.23 -13.59 -12.93
CA ILE A 64 1.89 -14.65 -13.73
C ILE A 64 1.66 -16.02 -13.07
N THR A 65 2.67 -16.63 -12.45
CA THR A 65 2.60 -17.92 -11.74
C THR A 65 2.60 -17.78 -10.22
N TYR A 66 2.81 -16.57 -9.70
CA TYR A 66 2.97 -16.32 -8.27
C TYR A 66 1.63 -15.99 -7.62
N GLN A 67 1.33 -16.64 -6.49
CA GLN A 67 0.17 -16.31 -5.69
C GLN A 67 0.33 -14.90 -5.09
N ARG A 68 -0.68 -14.06 -5.30
CA ARG A 68 -0.74 -12.75 -4.63
C ARG A 68 -1.07 -12.92 -3.16
N PRO A 69 -0.63 -12.02 -2.29
CA PRO A 69 -1.20 -11.88 -0.96
C PRO A 69 -2.71 -11.67 -1.04
N ALA A 70 -3.44 -12.08 0.01
CA ALA A 70 -4.85 -11.79 0.11
C ALA A 70 -5.12 -10.28 0.21
N PHE A 71 -6.34 -9.90 -0.12
CA PHE A 71 -6.77 -8.50 -0.14
C PHE A 71 -7.93 -8.30 0.83
N LEU A 72 -7.68 -7.55 1.90
CA LEU A 72 -8.71 -7.07 2.83
C LEU A 72 -9.39 -5.86 2.21
N VAL A 73 -10.70 -6.00 1.95
CA VAL A 73 -11.47 -4.96 1.27
C VAL A 73 -11.56 -3.70 2.14
N PRO A 74 -11.25 -2.51 1.62
CA PRO A 74 -11.18 -1.28 2.42
C PRO A 74 -12.50 -0.83 3.07
N SER A 75 -13.64 -1.35 2.63
CA SER A 75 -14.94 -1.13 3.28
C SER A 75 -15.22 -2.04 4.48
N ASP A 76 -14.39 -3.07 4.69
CA ASP A 76 -14.52 -3.93 5.87
C ASP A 76 -14.06 -3.20 7.14
N PRO A 77 -14.80 -3.31 8.27
CA PRO A 77 -14.42 -2.68 9.53
C PRO A 77 -13.02 -3.07 10.05
N LEU A 78 -12.54 -4.28 9.71
CA LEU A 78 -11.20 -4.74 10.09
C LEU A 78 -10.09 -3.94 9.39
N PHE A 79 -10.37 -3.35 8.21
CA PHE A 79 -9.39 -2.62 7.44
C PHE A 79 -8.77 -1.46 8.22
N ALA A 80 -9.60 -0.61 8.82
CA ALA A 80 -9.12 0.54 9.60
C ALA A 80 -8.22 0.11 10.76
N LYS A 81 -8.58 -0.99 11.45
CA LYS A 81 -7.81 -1.52 12.57
C LYS A 81 -6.46 -2.10 12.14
N VAL A 82 -6.41 -2.82 11.03
CA VAL A 82 -5.15 -3.35 10.49
C VAL A 82 -4.27 -2.22 9.98
N ALA A 83 -4.85 -1.22 9.34
CA ALA A 83 -4.13 -0.03 8.87
C ALA A 83 -3.50 0.75 10.03
N GLU A 84 -4.23 0.96 11.13
CA GLU A 84 -3.74 1.59 12.35
C GLU A 84 -2.48 0.89 12.86
N ILE A 85 -2.55 -0.43 13.08
CA ILE A 85 -1.41 -1.23 13.54
C ILE A 85 -0.24 -1.15 12.55
N PHE A 86 -0.52 -1.21 11.24
CA PHE A 86 0.51 -1.11 10.20
C PHE A 86 1.26 0.22 10.28
N TYR A 87 0.54 1.33 10.37
CA TYR A 87 1.16 2.66 10.42
C TYR A 87 1.87 2.93 11.75
N GLU A 88 1.34 2.45 12.88
CA GLU A 88 2.02 2.54 14.18
C GLU A 88 3.36 1.80 14.16
N GLU A 89 3.41 0.57 13.66
CA GLU A 89 4.64 -0.21 13.55
C GLU A 89 5.62 0.41 12.55
N GLN A 90 5.12 0.90 11.41
CA GLN A 90 5.95 1.60 10.44
C GLN A 90 6.59 2.87 11.04
N LYS A 91 5.82 3.65 11.80
CA LYS A 91 6.31 4.84 12.49
C LYS A 91 7.38 4.50 13.53
N LYS A 92 7.21 3.43 14.33
CA LYS A 92 8.21 2.96 15.29
C LYS A 92 9.52 2.55 14.60
N LEU A 93 9.43 1.88 13.46
CA LEU A 93 10.61 1.38 12.73
C LEU A 93 11.32 2.46 11.93
N PHE A 94 10.58 3.34 11.24
CA PHE A 94 11.10 4.19 10.17
C PHE A 94 10.86 5.68 10.37
N GLY A 95 10.17 6.06 11.44
CA GLY A 95 9.78 7.44 11.70
C GLY A 95 8.58 7.88 10.85
N GLU A 96 8.30 9.17 10.88
CA GLU A 96 7.18 9.75 10.15
C GLU A 96 7.56 10.12 8.71
N SER A 97 6.57 10.09 7.84
CA SER A 97 6.56 10.73 6.54
C SER A 97 5.14 11.19 6.24
N ARG A 98 5.00 12.25 5.46
CA ARG A 98 3.68 12.64 4.93
C ARG A 98 3.34 11.96 3.61
N TYR A 99 4.31 11.33 2.94
CA TYR A 99 4.10 10.66 1.66
C TYR A 99 4.00 9.15 1.82
N TYR A 100 2.89 8.59 1.36
CA TYR A 100 2.64 7.15 1.38
C TYR A 100 2.35 6.67 -0.04
N GLY A 101 3.16 5.73 -0.53
CA GLY A 101 3.04 5.17 -1.88
C GLY A 101 2.33 3.83 -1.89
N GLY A 102 1.64 3.54 -2.97
CA GLY A 102 1.03 2.24 -3.24
C GLY A 102 -0.11 2.36 -4.23
N ASP A 103 -0.15 1.45 -5.18
CA ASP A 103 -1.11 1.42 -6.29
C ASP A 103 -1.98 0.16 -6.17
N PRO A 104 -3.14 0.24 -5.49
CA PRO A 104 -4.08 -0.88 -5.45
C PRO A 104 -4.76 -1.06 -6.81
N PHE A 105 -5.21 -2.29 -7.06
CA PHE A 105 -6.08 -2.64 -8.21
C PHE A 105 -5.45 -2.59 -9.59
N HIS A 106 -4.14 -2.55 -9.74
CA HIS A 106 -3.49 -2.66 -11.04
C HIS A 106 -2.79 -4.02 -11.25
N GLU A 107 -2.31 -4.27 -12.47
CA GLU A 107 -1.66 -5.52 -12.90
C GLU A 107 -2.48 -6.80 -12.64
N GLY A 108 -3.78 -6.76 -12.92
CA GLY A 108 -4.62 -7.95 -12.93
C GLY A 108 -5.01 -8.49 -11.56
N GLY A 109 -4.95 -7.69 -10.50
CA GLY A 109 -5.53 -8.05 -9.22
C GLY A 109 -7.05 -8.24 -9.32
N ASN A 110 -7.62 -9.14 -8.52
CA ASN A 110 -9.07 -9.39 -8.52
C ASN A 110 -9.82 -8.28 -7.76
N SER A 111 -10.30 -7.29 -8.49
CA SER A 111 -11.11 -6.18 -7.96
C SER A 111 -12.63 -6.36 -8.21
N LYS A 112 -13.06 -7.54 -8.69
CA LYS A 112 -14.47 -7.79 -9.04
C LYS A 112 -15.39 -7.53 -7.84
N GLY A 113 -16.41 -6.67 -8.06
CA GLY A 113 -17.39 -6.33 -7.02
C GLY A 113 -16.87 -5.41 -5.91
N ILE A 114 -15.68 -4.80 -6.07
CA ILE A 114 -15.19 -3.76 -5.17
C ILE A 114 -15.59 -2.39 -5.73
N ASN A 115 -16.20 -1.55 -4.91
CA ASN A 115 -16.42 -0.15 -5.22
C ASN A 115 -15.09 0.60 -5.10
N ILE A 116 -14.42 0.84 -6.23
CA ILE A 116 -13.07 1.44 -6.28
C ILE A 116 -13.06 2.85 -5.69
N THR A 117 -14.11 3.64 -5.92
CA THR A 117 -14.23 5.01 -5.38
C THR A 117 -14.29 4.99 -3.85
N GLU A 118 -15.12 4.14 -3.29
CA GLU A 118 -15.25 3.98 -1.84
C GLU A 118 -13.97 3.39 -1.23
N ALA A 119 -13.38 2.40 -1.88
CA ALA A 119 -12.12 1.79 -1.45
C ALA A 119 -10.99 2.84 -1.39
N ALA A 120 -10.85 3.68 -2.41
CA ALA A 120 -9.87 4.77 -2.41
C ALA A 120 -10.10 5.75 -1.25
N SER A 121 -11.34 6.15 -1.01
CA SER A 121 -11.70 7.03 0.12
C SER A 121 -11.34 6.40 1.47
N ASN A 122 -11.62 5.12 1.67
CA ASN A 122 -11.32 4.42 2.93
C ASN A 122 -9.81 4.20 3.13
N ILE A 123 -9.06 3.88 2.08
CA ILE A 123 -7.60 3.78 2.11
C ILE A 123 -7.00 5.13 2.54
N TYR A 124 -7.40 6.21 1.86
CA TYR A 124 -6.88 7.53 2.18
C TYR A 124 -7.28 7.99 3.59
N LYS A 125 -8.52 7.72 4.01
CA LYS A 125 -8.99 8.01 5.37
C LYS A 125 -8.11 7.32 6.42
N ALA A 126 -7.71 6.06 6.21
CA ALA A 126 -6.83 5.34 7.12
C ALA A 126 -5.43 5.98 7.16
N MET A 127 -4.86 6.39 6.02
CA MET A 127 -3.61 7.16 5.98
C MET A 127 -3.72 8.44 6.79
N LYS A 128 -4.78 9.21 6.58
CA LYS A 128 -5.00 10.51 7.22
C LYS A 128 -5.31 10.41 8.71
N THR A 129 -5.92 9.34 9.15
CA THR A 129 -6.15 9.08 10.59
C THR A 129 -4.81 8.91 11.32
N ASN A 130 -3.84 8.28 10.69
CA ASN A 130 -2.50 8.07 11.27
C ASN A 130 -1.55 9.26 11.07
N ASN A 131 -1.70 9.99 9.97
CA ASN A 131 -0.98 11.24 9.73
C ASN A 131 -1.91 12.26 9.07
N PRO A 132 -2.36 13.32 9.79
CA PRO A 132 -3.25 14.35 9.25
C PRO A 132 -2.72 15.08 8.01
N ASN A 133 -1.41 15.05 7.79
CA ASN A 133 -0.73 15.65 6.63
C ASN A 133 -0.43 14.63 5.52
N ALA A 134 -1.00 13.42 5.59
CA ALA A 134 -0.77 12.37 4.60
C ALA A 134 -1.13 12.83 3.19
N ILE A 135 -0.26 12.48 2.24
CA ILE A 135 -0.47 12.60 0.79
C ILE A 135 -0.24 11.23 0.17
N TRP A 136 -1.22 10.77 -0.57
CA TRP A 136 -1.10 9.49 -1.26
C TRP A 136 -0.32 9.64 -2.58
N VAL A 137 0.80 8.96 -2.71
CA VAL A 137 1.62 8.97 -3.92
C VAL A 137 1.21 7.80 -4.80
N LEU A 138 0.66 8.09 -5.96
CA LEU A 138 0.20 7.14 -6.97
C LEU A 138 1.12 7.20 -8.20
N GLN A 139 1.25 6.08 -8.91
CA GLN A 139 2.06 6.02 -10.13
C GLN A 139 1.17 6.11 -11.36
N GLY A 140 1.46 7.07 -12.24
CA GLY A 140 0.75 7.30 -13.50
C GLY A 140 1.32 6.45 -14.63
N TRP A 141 0.70 5.30 -14.93
CA TRP A 141 1.06 4.46 -16.07
C TRP A 141 -0.08 3.52 -16.46
N SER A 142 -0.16 3.18 -17.74
CA SER A 142 -1.11 2.17 -18.28
C SER A 142 -2.57 2.36 -17.80
N GLY A 143 -3.06 3.61 -17.76
CA GLY A 143 -4.41 3.93 -17.30
C GLY A 143 -4.58 3.95 -15.78
N ASN A 144 -3.51 3.89 -15.02
CA ASN A 144 -3.52 4.09 -13.57
C ASN A 144 -2.98 5.49 -13.20
N PRO A 145 -3.47 6.08 -12.09
CA PRO A 145 -4.66 5.66 -11.34
C PRO A 145 -5.93 5.76 -12.17
N SER A 146 -6.88 4.85 -11.97
CA SER A 146 -8.16 4.90 -12.70
C SER A 146 -8.99 6.13 -12.27
N ALA A 147 -9.82 6.64 -13.19
CA ALA A 147 -10.74 7.74 -12.88
C ALA A 147 -11.67 7.41 -11.68
N ALA A 148 -12.05 6.14 -11.51
CA ALA A 148 -12.84 5.70 -10.37
C ALA A 148 -12.08 5.83 -9.05
N LEU A 149 -10.77 5.54 -9.04
CA LEU A 149 -9.92 5.72 -7.86
C LEU A 149 -9.80 7.20 -7.51
N LEU A 150 -9.45 8.04 -8.48
CA LEU A 150 -9.29 9.48 -8.28
C LEU A 150 -10.58 10.15 -7.81
N LYS A 151 -11.75 9.68 -8.27
CA LYS A 151 -13.05 10.17 -7.81
C LYS A 151 -13.28 9.96 -6.30
N GLY A 152 -12.60 9.01 -5.68
CA GLY A 152 -12.65 8.77 -4.22
C GLY A 152 -11.78 9.71 -3.40
N LEU A 153 -11.02 10.59 -4.03
CA LEU A 153 -10.07 11.52 -3.40
C LEU A 153 -10.45 12.97 -3.71
N LYS A 154 -10.07 13.88 -2.81
CA LYS A 154 -10.21 15.32 -3.02
C LYS A 154 -8.93 15.90 -3.60
N HIS A 155 -9.02 17.08 -4.19
CA HIS A 155 -7.85 17.84 -4.64
C HIS A 155 -6.85 18.04 -3.48
N GLY A 156 -5.58 17.75 -3.74
CA GLY A 156 -4.49 17.84 -2.75
C GLY A 156 -4.31 16.61 -1.86
N GLU A 157 -5.14 15.58 -1.98
CA GLU A 157 -5.01 14.34 -1.20
C GLU A 157 -4.08 13.32 -1.86
N ALA A 158 -3.81 13.45 -3.16
CA ALA A 158 -2.89 12.60 -3.89
C ALA A 158 -1.89 13.41 -4.73
N LEU A 159 -0.73 12.81 -4.93
CA LEU A 159 0.29 13.22 -5.90
C LEU A 159 0.44 12.07 -6.91
N VAL A 160 0.20 12.35 -8.18
CA VAL A 160 0.39 11.38 -9.26
C VAL A 160 1.77 11.58 -9.89
N LEU A 161 2.62 10.56 -9.83
CA LEU A 161 3.92 10.55 -10.49
C LEU A 161 3.75 9.99 -11.89
N ASP A 162 3.99 10.80 -12.91
CA ASP A 162 3.97 10.35 -14.30
C ASP A 162 5.25 9.58 -14.62
N LEU A 163 5.15 8.26 -14.72
CA LEU A 163 6.27 7.38 -15.04
C LEU A 163 6.66 7.41 -16.53
N MET A 164 5.81 7.95 -17.37
CA MET A 164 5.96 7.96 -18.82
C MET A 164 6.07 9.38 -19.39
N ALA A 165 6.46 10.34 -18.58
CA ALA A 165 6.49 11.78 -18.86
C ALA A 165 7.19 12.20 -20.17
N CYS A 166 8.08 11.36 -20.70
CA CYS A 166 8.78 11.62 -21.96
C CYS A 166 7.98 11.27 -23.22
N ALA A 167 6.85 10.59 -23.12
CA ALA A 167 6.14 10.05 -24.28
C ALA A 167 4.75 10.65 -24.50
N ARG A 168 3.94 10.79 -23.46
CA ARG A 168 2.58 11.40 -23.53
C ARG A 168 2.15 11.88 -22.14
N PRO A 169 1.80 13.17 -21.97
CA PRO A 169 1.16 13.64 -20.74
C PRO A 169 -0.13 12.84 -20.52
N GLN A 170 -0.32 12.32 -19.32
CA GLN A 170 -1.56 11.62 -18.95
C GLN A 170 -2.54 12.56 -18.27
#